data_ff2e9c42897e1f29c07482d7d193d72c
#
_entry.id   ff2e9c42897e1f29c07482d7d193d72c
#
_cell.length_a   1.000
_cell.length_b   1.000
_cell.length_c   1.000
_cell.angle_alpha   90.00
_cell.angle_beta   90.00
_cell.angle_gamma   90.00
#
_symmetry.space_group_name_H-M   'P 1'
#
loop_
_entity.id
_entity.type
_entity.pdbx_description
1 polymer ?
#
loop_
_entity_poly.entity_id
_entity_poly.type
_entity_poly.pdbx_seq_one_letter_code
_entity_poly.pdbx_strand_id
1 'polypeptide(L)'
;MSGKALNKQEMDSIDLAKFVFAFAVIHIHAGGGTVVHPILASIVNSFDSLAVPFFFIVAGYFFFNRIEKLENEAQKKEYAISYLLKTLKIYFVWSVVLLPSRLILSKSSMLGVLLKWFRTVFFIGDAQLWYLNALL
;
A
#
# COMPACT_ATOMS: atom_id res chain seq x y z
N MET A 1 5.32 -20.84 18.32
CA MET A 1 6.15 -19.73 18.85
C MET A 1 5.21 -18.63 19.29
N SER A 2 5.06 -18.40 20.59
CA SER A 2 4.16 -17.34 21.08
C SER A 2 4.75 -15.98 20.70
N GLY A 3 4.14 -15.28 19.77
CA GLY A 3 4.55 -13.96 19.35
C GLY A 3 4.44 -13.01 20.55
N LYS A 4 5.57 -12.45 21.00
CA LYS A 4 5.60 -11.45 22.06
C LYS A 4 4.77 -10.25 21.62
N ALA A 5 3.74 -9.90 22.38
CA ALA A 5 2.98 -8.69 22.11
C ALA A 5 3.91 -7.47 22.22
N LEU A 6 3.88 -6.59 21.22
CA LEU A 6 4.62 -5.33 21.25
C LEU A 6 4.18 -4.48 22.44
N ASN A 7 5.14 -3.87 23.11
CA ASN A 7 4.86 -2.87 24.14
C ASN A 7 4.45 -1.53 23.50
N LYS A 8 3.97 -0.59 24.32
CA LYS A 8 3.51 0.71 23.84
C LYS A 8 4.61 1.47 23.08
N GLN A 9 5.83 1.47 23.58
CA GLN A 9 6.96 2.18 22.97
C GLN A 9 7.34 1.57 21.60
N GLU A 10 7.28 0.24 21.45
CA GLU A 10 7.50 -0.44 20.17
C GLU A 10 6.40 -0.09 19.16
N MET A 11 5.15 0.01 19.61
CA MET A 11 4.02 0.44 18.77
C MET A 11 4.18 1.89 18.30
N ASP A 12 4.51 2.80 19.20
CA ASP A 12 4.73 4.21 18.90
C ASP A 12 5.90 4.39 17.89
N SER A 13 6.96 3.58 18.02
CA SER A 13 8.09 3.57 17.09
C SER A 13 7.69 3.09 15.67
N ILE A 14 6.85 2.06 15.58
CA ILE A 14 6.33 1.59 14.30
C ILE A 14 5.43 2.66 13.66
N ASP A 15 4.60 3.33 14.44
CA ASP A 15 3.72 4.38 13.94
C ASP A 15 4.51 5.60 13.45
N LEU A 16 5.57 5.99 14.15
CA LEU A 16 6.50 7.00 13.67
C LEU A 16 7.18 6.58 12.36
N ALA A 17 7.65 5.33 12.27
CA ALA A 17 8.25 4.83 11.06
C ALA A 17 7.26 4.79 9.88
N LYS A 18 6.01 4.39 10.10
CA LYS A 18 4.94 4.47 9.07
C LYS A 18 4.75 5.90 8.57
N PHE A 19 4.77 6.87 9.48
CA PHE A 19 4.64 8.28 9.13
C PHE A 19 5.80 8.73 8.23
N VAL A 20 7.05 8.43 8.62
CA VAL A 20 8.25 8.77 7.84
C VAL A 20 8.21 8.12 6.45
N PHE A 21 7.92 6.81 6.38
CA PHE A 21 7.86 6.10 5.11
C PHE A 21 6.66 6.49 4.23
N ALA A 22 5.59 7.06 4.80
CA ALA A 22 4.51 7.64 4.01
C ALA A 22 5.00 8.84 3.17
N PHE A 23 5.91 9.67 3.70
CA PHE A 23 6.55 10.73 2.90
C PHE A 23 7.44 10.17 1.80
N ALA A 24 8.17 9.09 2.04
CA ALA A 24 8.96 8.40 1.01
C ALA A 24 8.05 7.92 -0.15
N VAL A 25 6.88 7.34 0.17
CA VAL A 25 5.90 6.94 -0.85
C VAL A 25 5.38 8.15 -1.64
N ILE A 26 5.06 9.26 -0.96
CA ILE A 26 4.64 10.50 -1.63
C ILE A 26 5.74 11.00 -2.56
N HIS A 27 7.00 11.00 -2.11
CA HIS A 27 8.16 11.44 -2.90
C HIS A 27 8.34 10.59 -4.17
N ILE A 28 8.23 9.25 -4.08
CA ILE A 28 8.26 8.34 -5.23
C ILE A 28 7.19 8.73 -6.27
N HIS A 29 5.96 9.00 -5.82
CA HIS A 29 4.84 9.31 -6.70
C HIS A 29 4.83 10.76 -7.21
N ALA A 30 5.48 11.67 -6.51
CA ALA A 30 5.65 13.05 -6.95
C ALA A 30 6.74 13.24 -8.04
N GLY A 31 7.35 12.16 -8.48
CA GLY A 31 8.36 12.18 -9.54
C GLY A 31 9.78 12.35 -9.05
N GLY A 32 10.03 12.09 -7.75
CA GLY A 32 11.35 12.21 -7.13
C GLY A 32 11.94 13.59 -7.38
N GLY A 33 11.90 14.49 -6.41
CA GLY A 33 12.39 15.86 -6.60
C GLY A 33 13.79 15.88 -7.23
N THR A 34 14.08 16.86 -8.03
CA THR A 34 15.42 17.09 -8.61
C THR A 34 16.41 17.38 -7.51
N VAL A 35 16.96 16.33 -6.90
CA VAL A 35 18.07 16.47 -5.96
C VAL A 35 19.30 16.83 -6.79
N VAL A 36 19.78 18.05 -6.59
CA VAL A 36 20.89 18.64 -7.38
C VAL A 36 22.18 17.86 -7.23
N HIS A 37 22.37 17.13 -6.12
CA HIS A 37 23.62 16.41 -5.85
C HIS A 37 23.44 14.89 -6.04
N PRO A 38 24.27 14.23 -6.89
CA PRO A 38 24.11 12.80 -7.24
C PRO A 38 24.15 11.85 -6.03
N ILE A 39 24.99 12.14 -5.04
CA ILE A 39 25.11 11.30 -3.84
C ILE A 39 23.85 11.40 -2.98
N LEU A 40 23.31 12.61 -2.80
CA LEU A 40 22.06 12.81 -2.06
C LEU A 40 20.88 12.16 -2.79
N ALA A 41 20.84 12.25 -4.11
CA ALA A 41 19.82 11.57 -4.91
C ALA A 41 19.88 10.05 -4.71
N SER A 42 21.07 9.46 -4.69
CA SER A 42 21.25 8.03 -4.45
C SER A 42 20.77 7.61 -3.05
N ILE A 43 21.10 8.41 -2.02
CA ILE A 43 20.64 8.14 -0.64
C ILE A 43 19.13 8.22 -0.53
N VAL A 44 18.51 9.27 -1.08
CA VAL A 44 17.06 9.46 -1.06
C VAL A 44 16.35 8.32 -1.81
N ASN A 45 16.80 7.96 -3.00
CA ASN A 45 16.23 6.87 -3.77
C ASN A 45 16.36 5.51 -3.07
N SER A 46 17.49 5.29 -2.38
CA SER A 46 17.69 4.07 -1.59
C SER A 46 16.74 4.03 -0.39
N PHE A 47 16.54 5.16 0.27
CA PHE A 47 15.57 5.28 1.37
C PHE A 47 14.12 5.07 0.88
N ASP A 48 13.75 5.70 -0.23
CA ASP A 48 12.44 5.56 -0.84
C ASP A 48 12.13 4.10 -1.20
N SER A 49 13.12 3.37 -1.72
CA SER A 49 12.95 1.96 -2.09
C SER A 49 12.67 1.04 -0.90
N LEU A 50 13.01 1.46 0.33
CA LEU A 50 12.69 0.72 1.55
C LEU A 50 11.24 0.90 2.02
N ALA A 51 10.55 1.92 1.54
CA ALA A 51 9.19 2.21 2.00
C ALA A 51 8.23 1.05 1.72
N VAL A 52 8.31 0.48 0.54
CA VAL A 52 7.42 -0.62 0.14
C VAL A 52 7.65 -1.89 0.94
N PRO A 53 8.89 -2.45 1.01
CA PRO A 53 9.17 -3.60 1.87
C PRO A 53 8.78 -3.35 3.33
N PHE A 54 9.01 -2.15 3.86
CA PHE A 54 8.64 -1.81 5.22
C PHE A 54 7.13 -1.96 5.45
N PHE A 55 6.29 -1.40 4.57
CA PHE A 55 4.84 -1.51 4.72
C PHE A 55 4.35 -2.97 4.58
N PHE A 56 4.97 -3.78 3.71
CA PHE A 56 4.65 -5.20 3.61
C PHE A 56 4.99 -5.97 4.89
N ILE A 57 6.18 -5.74 5.45
CA ILE A 57 6.61 -6.38 6.69
C ILE A 57 5.68 -6.01 7.83
N VAL A 58 5.35 -4.73 7.97
CA VAL A 58 4.47 -4.24 9.04
C VAL A 58 3.05 -4.80 8.88
N ALA A 59 2.50 -4.80 7.66
CA ALA A 59 1.18 -5.36 7.38
C ALA A 59 1.14 -6.87 7.69
N GLY A 60 2.13 -7.62 7.22
CA GLY A 60 2.28 -9.05 7.50
C GLY A 60 2.41 -9.33 9.01
N TYR A 61 3.25 -8.55 9.70
CA TYR A 61 3.42 -8.71 11.15
C TYR A 61 2.10 -8.56 11.91
N PHE A 62 1.33 -7.51 11.65
CA PHE A 62 0.05 -7.29 12.35
C PHE A 62 -0.99 -8.33 11.96
N PHE A 63 -1.03 -8.73 10.69
CA PHE A 63 -1.93 -9.76 10.21
C PHE A 63 -1.67 -11.10 10.91
N PHE A 64 -0.43 -11.58 10.89
CA PHE A 64 -0.07 -12.87 11.50
C PHE A 64 -0.17 -12.86 13.02
N ASN A 65 0.26 -11.77 13.67
CA ASN A 65 0.12 -11.63 15.12
C ASN A 65 -1.36 -11.64 15.56
N ARG A 66 -2.27 -11.19 14.71
CA ARG A 66 -3.70 -11.28 15.00
C ARG A 66 -4.23 -12.70 14.79
N ILE A 67 -3.83 -13.36 13.72
CA ILE A 67 -4.25 -14.76 13.43
C ILE A 67 -3.77 -15.73 14.51
N GLU A 68 -2.53 -15.58 14.99
CA GLU A 68 -2.00 -16.45 16.03
C GLU A 68 -2.77 -16.37 17.36
N LYS A 69 -3.43 -15.25 17.64
CA LYS A 69 -4.26 -15.06 18.85
C LYS A 69 -5.66 -15.66 18.74
N LEU A 70 -6.04 -16.15 17.56
CA LEU A 70 -7.31 -16.80 17.33
C LEU A 70 -7.16 -18.30 17.52
N GLU A 71 -7.99 -18.89 18.36
CA GLU A 71 -7.90 -20.32 18.71
C GLU A 71 -8.60 -21.22 17.69
N ASN A 72 -9.64 -20.71 17.03
CA ASN A 72 -10.48 -21.48 16.13
C ASN A 72 -10.15 -21.19 14.65
N GLU A 73 -9.98 -22.25 13.84
CA GLU A 73 -9.74 -22.15 12.40
C GLU A 73 -10.85 -21.40 11.66
N ALA A 74 -12.11 -21.51 12.09
CA ALA A 74 -13.21 -20.73 11.53
C ALA A 74 -13.03 -19.23 11.75
N GLN A 75 -12.59 -18.81 12.94
CA GLN A 75 -12.31 -17.40 13.26
C GLN A 75 -11.10 -16.88 12.46
N LYS A 76 -10.06 -17.69 12.26
CA LYS A 76 -8.90 -17.32 11.44
C LYS A 76 -9.32 -17.06 10.00
N LYS A 77 -10.14 -17.96 9.44
CA LYS A 77 -10.67 -17.81 8.09
C LYS A 77 -11.56 -16.58 7.94
N GLU A 78 -12.45 -16.35 8.90
CA GLU A 78 -13.33 -15.17 8.92
C GLU A 78 -12.51 -13.87 8.99
N TYR A 79 -11.49 -13.83 9.84
CA TYR A 79 -10.59 -12.69 9.94
C TYR A 79 -9.83 -12.43 8.65
N ALA A 80 -9.27 -13.49 8.02
CA ALA A 80 -8.55 -13.37 6.75
C ALA A 80 -9.45 -12.85 5.63
N ILE A 81 -10.69 -13.38 5.52
CA ILE A 81 -11.68 -12.92 4.53
C ILE A 81 -12.07 -11.46 4.81
N SER A 82 -12.30 -11.11 6.07
CA SER A 82 -12.63 -9.72 6.45
C SER A 82 -11.50 -8.75 6.13
N TYR A 83 -10.24 -9.15 6.36
CA TYR A 83 -9.06 -8.37 6.00
C TYR A 83 -8.97 -8.16 4.49
N LEU A 84 -9.12 -9.24 3.72
CA LEU A 84 -9.14 -9.22 2.25
C LEU A 84 -10.23 -8.28 1.71
N LEU A 85 -11.46 -8.42 2.20
CA LEU A 85 -12.59 -7.59 1.78
C LEU A 85 -12.39 -6.10 2.11
N LYS A 86 -11.79 -5.79 3.27
CA LYS A 86 -11.45 -4.41 3.64
C LYS A 86 -10.40 -3.82 2.69
N THR A 87 -9.36 -4.58 2.38
CA THR A 87 -8.31 -4.16 1.45
C THR A 87 -8.87 -3.95 0.04
N LEU A 88 -9.69 -4.89 -0.46
CA LEU A 88 -10.39 -4.77 -1.74
C LEU A 88 -11.30 -3.53 -1.78
N LYS A 89 -12.04 -3.27 -0.71
CA LYS A 89 -12.91 -2.09 -0.63
C LYS A 89 -12.10 -0.80 -0.73
N ILE A 90 -10.99 -0.70 0.01
CA ILE A 90 -10.10 0.48 -0.04
C ILE A 90 -9.51 0.63 -1.45
N TYR A 91 -9.02 -0.46 -2.04
CA TYR A 91 -8.49 -0.47 -3.40
C TYR A 91 -9.53 0.05 -4.41
N PHE A 92 -10.74 -0.46 -4.36
CA PHE A 92 -11.81 -0.07 -5.27
C PHE A 92 -12.21 1.40 -5.09
N VAL A 93 -12.40 1.85 -3.83
CA VAL A 93 -12.74 3.25 -3.53
C VAL A 93 -11.68 4.20 -4.10
N TRP A 94 -10.40 3.94 -3.85
CA TRP A 94 -9.32 4.77 -4.38
C TRP A 94 -9.22 4.72 -5.90
N SER A 95 -9.46 3.56 -6.52
CA SER A 95 -9.49 3.43 -7.98
C SER A 95 -10.59 4.30 -8.59
N VAL A 96 -11.75 4.42 -7.93
CA VAL A 96 -12.84 5.31 -8.35
C VAL A 96 -12.49 6.78 -8.10
N VAL A 97 -11.91 7.11 -6.95
CA VAL A 97 -11.49 8.50 -6.62
C VAL A 97 -10.45 9.02 -7.60
N LEU A 98 -9.54 8.16 -8.11
CA LEU A 98 -8.52 8.56 -9.09
C LEU A 98 -9.04 8.60 -10.53
N LEU A 99 -10.24 8.10 -10.82
CA LEU A 99 -10.81 8.09 -12.17
C LEU A 99 -10.97 9.48 -12.80
N PRO A 100 -11.45 10.53 -12.09
CA PRO A 100 -11.57 11.87 -12.67
C PRO A 100 -10.25 12.46 -13.15
N SER A 101 -9.16 12.26 -12.39
CA SER A 101 -7.84 12.74 -12.79
C SER A 101 -7.37 12.10 -14.11
N ARG A 102 -7.70 10.83 -14.32
CA ARG A 102 -7.39 10.10 -15.55
C ARG A 102 -8.23 10.57 -16.74
N LEU A 103 -9.50 10.92 -16.51
CA LEU A 103 -10.37 11.48 -17.53
C LEU A 103 -9.87 12.84 -18.01
N ILE A 104 -9.42 13.69 -17.07
CA ILE A 104 -8.91 15.04 -17.36
C ILE A 104 -7.57 15.00 -18.10
N LEU A 105 -6.67 14.10 -17.66
CA LEU A 105 -5.31 14.00 -18.22
C LEU A 105 -5.25 13.19 -19.52
N SER A 106 -6.28 12.39 -19.82
CA SER A 106 -6.30 11.55 -21.01
C SER A 106 -6.82 12.33 -22.22
N LYS A 107 -6.10 12.23 -23.34
CA LYS A 107 -6.56 12.70 -24.67
C LYS A 107 -7.47 11.68 -25.37
N SER A 108 -7.78 10.55 -24.73
CA SER A 108 -8.60 9.47 -25.29
C SER A 108 -10.09 9.73 -25.07
N SER A 109 -10.95 9.07 -25.85
CA SER A 109 -12.39 9.11 -25.64
C SER A 109 -12.78 8.60 -24.25
N MET A 110 -13.87 9.08 -23.70
CA MET A 110 -14.38 8.65 -22.38
C MET A 110 -14.52 7.13 -22.28
N LEU A 111 -15.04 6.49 -23.31
CA LEU A 111 -15.16 5.03 -23.38
C LEU A 111 -13.79 4.33 -23.35
N GLY A 112 -12.80 4.85 -24.07
CA GLY A 112 -11.43 4.33 -24.06
C GLY A 112 -10.77 4.41 -22.70
N VAL A 113 -10.99 5.51 -21.96
CA VAL A 113 -10.50 5.67 -20.57
C VAL A 113 -11.16 4.69 -19.63
N LEU A 114 -12.47 4.50 -19.72
CA LEU A 114 -13.21 3.55 -18.88
C LEU A 114 -12.78 2.10 -19.13
N LEU A 115 -12.61 1.69 -20.38
CA LEU A 115 -12.13 0.34 -20.71
C LEU A 115 -10.70 0.12 -20.21
N LYS A 116 -9.82 1.11 -20.37
CA LYS A 116 -8.45 1.05 -19.84
C LYS A 116 -8.44 0.99 -18.31
N TRP A 117 -9.26 1.80 -17.66
CA TRP A 117 -9.42 1.78 -16.20
C TRP A 117 -9.90 0.42 -15.71
N PHE A 118 -10.95 -0.14 -16.31
CA PHE A 118 -11.47 -1.46 -15.97
C PHE A 118 -10.37 -2.53 -16.10
N ARG A 119 -9.67 -2.55 -17.23
CA ARG A 119 -8.56 -3.49 -17.43
C ARG A 119 -7.45 -3.32 -16.38
N THR A 120 -7.12 -2.07 -16.04
CA THR A 120 -6.07 -1.79 -15.05
C THR A 120 -6.50 -2.24 -13.66
N VAL A 121 -7.72 -1.91 -13.23
CA VAL A 121 -8.22 -2.26 -11.89
C VAL A 121 -8.33 -3.77 -11.69
N PHE A 122 -8.79 -4.51 -12.71
CA PHE A 122 -9.08 -5.94 -12.55
C PHE A 122 -7.94 -6.88 -12.96
N PHE A 123 -7.04 -6.47 -13.86
CA PHE A 123 -6.05 -7.38 -14.45
C PHE A 123 -4.59 -6.97 -14.26
N ILE A 124 -4.28 -5.69 -14.14
CA ILE A 124 -2.90 -5.21 -14.16
C ILE A 124 -2.48 -4.67 -12.80
N GLY A 125 -3.43 -4.15 -12.02
CA GLY A 125 -3.18 -3.32 -10.85
C GLY A 125 -2.90 -1.86 -11.26
N ASP A 126 -3.34 -0.94 -10.42
CA ASP A 126 -3.09 0.48 -10.63
C ASP A 126 -1.66 0.83 -10.17
N ALA A 127 -0.91 1.56 -11.00
CA ALA A 127 0.46 1.96 -10.68
C ALA A 127 0.63 2.70 -9.34
N GLN A 128 -0.43 3.37 -8.86
CA GLN A 128 -0.43 4.04 -7.56
C GLN A 128 -0.98 3.17 -6.43
N LEU A 129 -1.73 2.11 -6.78
CA LEU A 129 -2.40 1.21 -5.84
C LEU A 129 -1.83 -0.22 -5.88
N TRP A 130 -0.72 -0.44 -6.62
CA TRP A 130 -0.13 -1.76 -6.78
C TRP A 130 0.21 -2.43 -5.44
N TYR A 131 0.56 -1.64 -4.42
CA TYR A 131 0.83 -2.13 -3.08
C TYR A 131 -0.41 -2.80 -2.46
N LEU A 132 -1.60 -2.18 -2.59
CA LEU A 132 -2.85 -2.79 -2.11
C LEU A 132 -3.20 -4.05 -2.89
N ASN A 133 -2.94 -4.07 -4.20
CA ASN A 133 -3.16 -5.24 -5.03
C ASN A 133 -2.19 -6.39 -4.67
N ALA A 134 -0.97 -6.09 -4.25
CA ALA A 134 -0.01 -7.09 -3.81
C ALA A 134 -0.28 -7.64 -2.40
N LEU A 135 -1.14 -6.98 -1.60
CA LEU A 135 -1.62 -7.46 -0.31
C LEU A 135 -2.87 -8.38 -0.43
N LEU A 136 -3.48 -8.45 -1.61
CA LEU A 136 -4.62 -9.32 -1.94
C LEU A 136 -4.19 -10.72 -2.35
#